data_3a46717c4458e801b3abe46f9089cf50
#
_entry.id   3a46717c4458e801b3abe46f9089cf50
#
_cell.length_a   1.000
_cell.length_b   1.000
_cell.length_c   1.000
_cell.angle_alpha   90.00
_cell.angle_beta   90.00
_cell.angle_gamma   90.00
#
_symmetry.space_group_name_H-M   'P 1'
#
loop_
_entity.id
_entity.type
_entity.pdbx_description
1 polymer ?
#
loop_
_entity_poly.entity_id
_entity_poly.type
_entity_poly.pdbx_seq_one_letter_code
_entity_poly.pdbx_strand_id
1 'polypeptide(L)'
;MLTVRAASRRADFCAGRGRIYGETQEARLVGNQRTHIMKILIACMPATGHLNPLLAITRILLAEGHEINFLTGSVFRARIESSGAKFVSLQGAADFDGRNILSVVPELKDIPPGLEWFRVAIERLFVDRIPAQHQSLLQAVQECQPDVIVGDDMFFGVLPMLLGLRSKRPPIVLCGTSFLHLAREDGAPNFLGLPPATTEEQRRQYADIAREYDEAVDQPSLLCLNKALNTLGVGPLSAPLFHSVVELADAYMQLSVPRFEFPRQIPPSVHFVGTPPIIPGQAPLPPWADELDGSRKVVLVTQGTVANHNFELLIAPTLTALANEPDVLVVATAGGRPVETIPCAVPSNARVASYLPFEWLLPRVDVLVTNGGYGSVNQAMSFGIPLVTAGMTEDKADVNLRVAWSGVGVNLATNQPTQEALRAAVRTVLDRPAYRMRASQMADEFARIDTRSEILSIINQVVVNQRVALWADTVTTSGPRRAIRQR
;
A
#
# COMPACT_ATOMS: atom_id res chain seq x y z
N MET A 1 37.12 38.67 27.33
CA MET A 1 38.33 39.11 26.64
C MET A 1 38.54 38.07 25.54
N LEU A 2 38.43 38.28 24.28
CA LEU A 2 38.73 39.34 23.33
C LEU A 2 37.67 39.30 22.18
N THR A 3 37.12 40.44 21.91
CA THR A 3 36.39 40.87 20.70
C THR A 3 37.36 41.09 19.54
N VAL A 4 36.97 40.69 18.30
CA VAL A 4 37.46 41.34 17.09
C VAL A 4 36.30 41.58 16.13
N ARG A 5 36.23 42.83 15.69
CA ARG A 5 35.22 43.50 14.85
C ARG A 5 35.41 43.28 13.35
N ALA A 6 34.31 43.44 12.70
CA ALA A 6 34.00 43.76 11.31
C ALA A 6 35.05 44.47 10.45
N ALA A 7 35.02 44.22 9.16
CA ALA A 7 35.34 45.20 8.12
C ALA A 7 34.49 44.98 6.87
N SER A 8 33.64 45.97 6.60
CA SER A 8 32.92 46.21 5.36
C SER A 8 33.87 46.68 4.26
N ARG A 9 33.72 46.25 3.01
CA ARG A 9 34.13 47.03 1.84
C ARG A 9 33.04 46.96 0.76
N ARG A 10 32.43 48.11 0.52
CA ARG A 10 31.72 48.46 -0.72
C ARG A 10 32.75 48.67 -1.84
N ALA A 11 32.39 48.28 -3.05
CA ALA A 11 32.88 48.89 -4.26
C ALA A 11 31.73 48.89 -5.30
N ASP A 12 31.22 50.08 -5.56
CA ASP A 12 30.44 50.42 -6.77
C ASP A 12 31.38 50.33 -7.99
N PHE A 13 30.92 49.91 -9.14
CA PHE A 13 30.97 50.67 -10.39
C PHE A 13 30.50 49.88 -11.62
N CYS A 14 29.73 50.57 -12.42
CA CYS A 14 29.47 50.53 -13.87
C CYS A 14 28.28 49.74 -14.40
N ALA A 15 27.32 50.55 -14.79
CA ALA A 15 26.27 50.22 -15.75
C ALA A 15 26.81 49.90 -17.13
N GLY A 16 26.34 48.81 -17.74
CA GLY A 16 26.52 48.44 -19.12
C GLY A 16 25.24 47.92 -19.71
N ARG A 17 24.72 48.60 -20.71
CA ARG A 17 23.46 48.37 -21.42
C ARG A 17 23.38 47.01 -22.08
N GLY A 18 22.18 46.39 -21.98
CA GLY A 18 21.51 45.77 -23.12
C GLY A 18 21.71 44.30 -23.35
N ARG A 19 20.72 43.54 -22.96
CA ARG A 19 19.99 42.63 -23.86
C ARG A 19 18.82 42.04 -23.08
N ILE A 20 17.63 42.40 -23.51
CA ILE A 20 16.39 41.72 -23.14
C ILE A 20 16.49 40.33 -23.77
N TYR A 21 16.84 39.33 -22.97
CA TYR A 21 16.57 37.92 -23.32
C TYR A 21 15.14 37.69 -22.92
N GLY A 22 14.32 37.36 -23.91
CA GLY A 22 12.96 36.94 -23.70
C GLY A 22 12.94 35.77 -22.73
N GLU A 23 12.19 35.91 -21.65
CA GLU A 23 11.79 34.78 -20.81
C GLU A 23 11.13 33.76 -21.72
N THR A 24 11.73 32.59 -21.80
CA THR A 24 11.17 31.46 -22.53
C THR A 24 9.83 31.13 -21.92
N GLN A 25 8.87 30.78 -22.76
CA GLN A 25 7.52 30.42 -22.37
C GLN A 25 7.49 29.28 -21.31
N GLU A 26 8.57 28.49 -21.20
CA GLU A 26 8.81 27.50 -20.16
C GLU A 26 8.94 28.10 -18.74
N ALA A 27 9.58 29.26 -18.59
CA ALA A 27 9.71 29.95 -17.30
C ALA A 27 8.38 30.51 -16.78
N ARG A 28 7.42 30.80 -17.69
CA ARG A 28 6.06 31.25 -17.29
C ARG A 28 5.15 30.12 -16.85
N LEU A 29 5.42 28.85 -17.24
CA LEU A 29 4.65 27.67 -16.80
C LEU A 29 5.03 27.24 -15.39
N VAL A 30 6.22 27.58 -14.90
CA VAL A 30 6.71 27.23 -13.56
C VAL A 30 6.41 28.30 -12.51
N GLY A 31 6.09 29.54 -12.93
CA GLY A 31 6.05 30.73 -12.05
C GLY A 31 4.71 31.08 -11.40
N ASN A 32 3.63 30.33 -11.63
CA ASN A 32 2.31 30.65 -11.06
C ASN A 32 1.63 29.38 -10.53
N GLN A 33 2.17 28.79 -9.46
CA GLN A 33 1.53 27.68 -8.73
C GLN A 33 0.29 28.19 -7.96
N ARG A 34 -0.76 28.58 -8.67
CA ARG A 34 -2.09 28.33 -8.17
C ARG A 34 -2.27 26.82 -8.34
N THR A 35 -2.37 26.08 -7.24
CA THR A 35 -2.73 24.66 -7.23
C THR A 35 -3.95 24.48 -8.11
N HIS A 36 -3.74 23.90 -9.30
CA HIS A 36 -4.84 23.64 -10.22
C HIS A 36 -5.73 22.59 -9.59
N ILE A 37 -6.98 22.94 -9.29
CA ILE A 37 -7.95 21.97 -8.77
C ILE A 37 -8.13 20.89 -9.83
N MET A 38 -7.83 19.65 -9.47
CA MET A 38 -7.97 18.49 -10.33
C MET A 38 -9.24 17.69 -9.97
N LYS A 39 -9.80 17.04 -10.97
CA LYS A 39 -10.78 15.97 -10.79
C LYS A 39 -10.03 14.65 -10.76
N ILE A 40 -10.10 13.96 -9.64
CA ILE A 40 -9.37 12.70 -9.42
C ILE A 40 -10.37 11.57 -9.26
N LEU A 41 -10.19 10.51 -10.04
CA LEU A 41 -10.94 9.27 -9.89
C LEU A 41 -10.09 8.27 -9.11
N ILE A 42 -10.55 7.90 -7.91
CA ILE A 42 -9.92 6.81 -7.16
C ILE A 42 -10.65 5.51 -7.52
N ALA A 43 -9.88 4.48 -7.88
CA ALA A 43 -10.39 3.15 -8.21
C ALA A 43 -9.82 2.11 -7.24
N CYS A 44 -10.69 1.44 -6.48
CA CYS A 44 -10.29 0.58 -5.39
C CYS A 44 -11.04 -0.76 -5.41
N MET A 45 -10.29 -1.85 -5.23
CA MET A 45 -10.87 -3.16 -4.94
C MET A 45 -11.74 -3.09 -3.67
N PRO A 46 -12.94 -3.72 -3.64
CA PRO A 46 -13.84 -3.61 -2.51
C PRO A 46 -13.41 -4.48 -1.31
N ALA A 47 -12.22 -4.21 -0.78
CA ALA A 47 -11.66 -4.86 0.40
C ALA A 47 -11.10 -3.81 1.37
N THR A 48 -11.31 -4.00 2.67
CA THR A 48 -10.95 -3.00 3.70
C THR A 48 -9.44 -2.69 3.72
N GLY A 49 -8.59 -3.70 3.48
CA GLY A 49 -7.13 -3.53 3.45
C GLY A 49 -6.66 -2.58 2.35
N HIS A 50 -7.34 -2.58 1.20
CA HIS A 50 -7.08 -1.72 0.06
C HIS A 50 -7.73 -0.35 0.23
N LEU A 51 -8.94 -0.31 0.80
CA LEU A 51 -9.70 0.91 0.99
C LEU A 51 -9.02 1.89 1.97
N ASN A 52 -8.49 1.38 3.10
CA ASN A 52 -7.94 2.22 4.16
C ASN A 52 -6.80 3.14 3.69
N PRO A 53 -5.74 2.65 3.02
CA PRO A 53 -4.69 3.52 2.51
C PRO A 53 -5.20 4.51 1.46
N LEU A 54 -6.12 4.10 0.57
CA LEU A 54 -6.68 5.02 -0.42
C LEU A 54 -7.59 6.09 0.20
N LEU A 55 -8.29 5.78 1.30
CA LEU A 55 -9.02 6.80 2.07
C LEU A 55 -8.08 7.83 2.73
N ALA A 56 -6.91 7.39 3.20
CA ALA A 56 -5.92 8.31 3.73
C ALA A 56 -5.36 9.24 2.63
N ILE A 57 -5.07 8.69 1.45
CA ILE A 57 -4.68 9.46 0.26
C ILE A 57 -5.80 10.41 -0.17
N THR A 58 -7.06 9.94 -0.19
CA THR A 58 -8.24 10.77 -0.48
C THR A 58 -8.28 12.03 0.39
N ARG A 59 -8.03 11.90 1.69
CA ARG A 59 -8.01 13.04 2.61
C ARG A 59 -6.89 14.03 2.33
N ILE A 60 -5.71 13.53 1.94
CA ILE A 60 -4.61 14.40 1.49
C ILE A 60 -5.06 15.22 0.29
N LEU A 61 -5.67 14.58 -0.71
CA LEU A 61 -6.09 15.22 -1.95
C LEU A 61 -7.26 16.21 -1.75
N LEU A 62 -8.23 15.85 -0.90
CA LEU A 62 -9.33 16.76 -0.52
C LEU A 62 -8.83 17.98 0.24
N ALA A 63 -7.80 17.85 1.10
CA ALA A 63 -7.22 18.95 1.82
C ALA A 63 -6.49 19.96 0.91
N GLU A 64 -6.08 19.54 -0.30
CA GLU A 64 -5.55 20.42 -1.37
C GLU A 64 -6.67 21.04 -2.23
N GLY A 65 -7.93 20.72 -1.96
CA GLY A 65 -9.09 21.27 -2.67
C GLY A 65 -9.43 20.53 -3.96
N HIS A 66 -8.87 19.34 -4.20
CA HIS A 66 -9.20 18.51 -5.36
C HIS A 66 -10.61 17.90 -5.27
N GLU A 67 -11.26 17.67 -6.42
CA GLU A 67 -12.53 16.98 -6.51
C GLU A 67 -12.30 15.47 -6.62
N ILE A 68 -12.81 14.69 -5.66
CA ILE A 68 -12.59 13.25 -5.60
C ILE A 68 -13.87 12.47 -5.89
N ASN A 69 -13.82 11.64 -6.93
CA ASN A 69 -14.78 10.57 -7.18
C ASN A 69 -14.12 9.25 -6.78
N PHE A 70 -14.82 8.41 -6.00
CA PHE A 70 -14.24 7.18 -5.46
C PHE A 70 -15.05 5.97 -5.92
N LEU A 71 -14.48 5.21 -6.86
CA LEU A 71 -15.05 3.98 -7.44
C LEU A 71 -14.66 2.77 -6.60
N THR A 72 -15.63 2.14 -5.95
CA THR A 72 -15.46 0.90 -5.19
C THR A 72 -16.80 0.20 -4.95
N GLY A 73 -16.80 -0.90 -4.18
CA GLY A 73 -18.02 -1.66 -3.87
C GLY A 73 -19.02 -0.90 -3.01
N SER A 74 -20.32 -1.19 -3.26
CA SER A 74 -21.47 -0.54 -2.62
C SER A 74 -21.45 -0.63 -1.09
N VAL A 75 -20.86 -1.70 -0.54
CA VAL A 75 -20.69 -1.95 0.90
C VAL A 75 -19.90 -0.85 1.62
N PHE A 76 -19.10 -0.07 0.88
CA PHE A 76 -18.27 1.01 1.42
C PHE A 76 -18.83 2.42 1.20
N ARG A 77 -20.02 2.58 0.58
CA ARG A 77 -20.62 3.87 0.28
C ARG A 77 -20.55 4.84 1.45
N ALA A 78 -21.08 4.46 2.60
CA ALA A 78 -21.12 5.34 3.77
C ALA A 78 -19.74 5.82 4.24
N ARG A 79 -18.71 4.95 4.13
CA ARG A 79 -17.34 5.31 4.48
C ARG A 79 -16.72 6.29 3.50
N ILE A 80 -17.02 6.16 2.21
CA ILE A 80 -16.55 7.09 1.17
C ILE A 80 -17.21 8.46 1.36
N GLU A 81 -18.55 8.50 1.47
CA GLU A 81 -19.30 9.75 1.63
C GLU A 81 -18.90 10.48 2.91
N SER A 82 -18.65 9.76 4.01
CA SER A 82 -18.17 10.37 5.27
C SER A 82 -16.75 10.95 5.16
N SER A 83 -15.96 10.55 4.16
CA SER A 83 -14.64 11.14 3.90
C SER A 83 -14.70 12.48 3.17
N GLY A 84 -15.86 12.84 2.60
CA GLY A 84 -16.05 14.00 1.74
C GLY A 84 -15.87 13.72 0.24
N ALA A 85 -15.55 12.49 -0.16
CA ALA A 85 -15.48 12.09 -1.56
C ALA A 85 -16.85 11.69 -2.11
N LYS A 86 -17.04 11.86 -3.41
CA LYS A 86 -18.24 11.39 -4.11
C LYS A 86 -18.11 9.88 -4.39
N PHE A 87 -19.06 9.11 -3.88
CA PHE A 87 -19.11 7.67 -4.13
C PHE A 87 -19.56 7.36 -5.56
N VAL A 88 -18.84 6.44 -6.24
CA VAL A 88 -19.19 5.82 -7.51
C VAL A 88 -19.21 4.31 -7.31
N SER A 89 -20.31 3.66 -7.69
CA SER A 89 -20.48 2.22 -7.44
C SER A 89 -19.85 1.37 -8.54
N LEU A 90 -19.10 0.35 -8.16
CA LEU A 90 -18.83 -0.78 -9.03
C LEU A 90 -20.14 -1.48 -9.39
N GLN A 91 -20.17 -2.17 -10.54
CA GLN A 91 -21.37 -2.81 -11.07
C GLN A 91 -21.14 -4.32 -11.30
N GLY A 92 -22.25 -5.08 -11.23
CA GLY A 92 -22.23 -6.51 -11.56
C GLY A 92 -21.23 -7.32 -10.73
N ALA A 93 -20.45 -8.18 -11.38
CA ALA A 93 -19.47 -9.04 -10.71
C ALA A 93 -18.32 -8.27 -10.03
N ALA A 94 -18.14 -6.97 -10.33
CA ALA A 94 -17.14 -6.13 -9.67
C ALA A 94 -17.61 -5.60 -8.30
N ASP A 95 -18.92 -5.54 -8.04
CA ASP A 95 -19.49 -5.13 -6.76
C ASP A 95 -19.66 -6.34 -5.84
N PHE A 96 -18.69 -6.58 -4.98
CA PHE A 96 -18.70 -7.68 -4.01
C PHE A 96 -18.19 -7.22 -2.63
N ASP A 97 -18.38 -8.04 -1.61
CA ASP A 97 -17.84 -7.79 -0.26
C ASP A 97 -16.56 -8.58 -0.05
N GLY A 98 -15.42 -7.93 -0.29
CA GLY A 98 -14.09 -8.53 -0.12
C GLY A 98 -13.67 -8.82 1.33
N ARG A 99 -14.55 -8.58 2.32
CA ARG A 99 -14.31 -8.98 3.71
C ARG A 99 -14.54 -10.48 3.93
N ASN A 100 -15.21 -11.14 3.00
CA ASN A 100 -15.47 -12.59 3.05
C ASN A 100 -15.19 -13.24 1.69
N ILE A 101 -13.92 -13.53 1.43
CA ILE A 101 -13.45 -14.13 0.16
C ILE A 101 -14.15 -15.45 -0.14
N LEU A 102 -14.40 -16.30 0.87
CA LEU A 102 -15.06 -17.59 0.68
C LEU A 102 -16.56 -17.49 0.34
N SER A 103 -17.18 -16.34 0.54
CA SER A 103 -18.53 -16.09 0.00
C SER A 103 -18.49 -15.58 -1.45
N VAL A 104 -17.39 -14.96 -1.83
CA VAL A 104 -17.15 -14.42 -3.18
C VAL A 104 -16.69 -15.50 -4.16
N VAL A 105 -15.89 -16.45 -3.67
CA VAL A 105 -15.32 -17.59 -4.40
C VAL A 105 -15.55 -18.86 -3.56
N PRO A 106 -16.76 -19.44 -3.55
CA PRO A 106 -17.12 -20.54 -2.68
C PRO A 106 -16.31 -21.82 -2.90
N GLU A 107 -15.84 -22.08 -4.13
CA GLU A 107 -15.04 -23.23 -4.50
C GLU A 107 -13.70 -23.31 -3.74
N LEU A 108 -13.18 -22.20 -3.24
CA LEU A 108 -11.97 -22.19 -2.42
C LEU A 108 -12.09 -22.96 -1.11
N LYS A 109 -13.32 -23.27 -0.67
CA LYS A 109 -13.56 -24.07 0.54
C LYS A 109 -13.15 -25.53 0.36
N ASP A 110 -13.24 -26.03 -0.86
CA ASP A 110 -13.04 -27.44 -1.21
C ASP A 110 -11.61 -27.71 -1.71
N ILE A 111 -10.80 -26.66 -1.89
CA ILE A 111 -9.41 -26.77 -2.35
C ILE A 111 -8.47 -26.64 -1.13
N PRO A 112 -7.58 -27.60 -0.90
CA PRO A 112 -6.57 -27.49 0.16
C PRO A 112 -5.65 -26.27 -0.05
N PRO A 113 -5.17 -25.63 1.03
CA PRO A 113 -4.18 -24.56 0.91
C PRO A 113 -2.92 -25.02 0.15
N GLY A 114 -2.50 -24.23 -0.85
CA GLY A 114 -1.35 -24.55 -1.70
C GLY A 114 -1.40 -23.78 -3.02
N LEU A 115 -0.56 -24.19 -3.98
CA LEU A 115 -0.44 -23.52 -5.28
C LEU A 115 -1.76 -23.52 -6.07
N GLU A 116 -2.51 -24.62 -6.03
CA GLU A 116 -3.81 -24.68 -6.70
C GLU A 116 -4.82 -23.71 -6.10
N TRP A 117 -4.92 -23.66 -4.76
CA TRP A 117 -5.78 -22.71 -4.07
C TRP A 117 -5.44 -21.27 -4.47
N PHE A 118 -4.13 -20.96 -4.50
CA PHE A 118 -3.64 -19.62 -4.85
C PHE A 118 -3.95 -19.28 -6.31
N ARG A 119 -3.73 -20.20 -7.23
CA ARG A 119 -4.07 -20.05 -8.65
C ARG A 119 -5.56 -19.77 -8.85
N VAL A 120 -6.43 -20.59 -8.24
CA VAL A 120 -7.89 -20.43 -8.35
C VAL A 120 -8.32 -19.08 -7.74
N ALA A 121 -7.71 -18.67 -6.63
CA ALA A 121 -7.96 -17.35 -6.05
C ALA A 121 -7.58 -16.22 -7.02
N ILE A 122 -6.42 -16.30 -7.69
CA ILE A 122 -6.02 -15.31 -8.71
C ILE A 122 -7.05 -15.26 -9.84
N GLU A 123 -7.41 -16.40 -10.40
CA GLU A 123 -8.33 -16.47 -11.53
C GLU A 123 -9.73 -15.97 -11.18
N ARG A 124 -10.32 -16.46 -10.07
CA ARG A 124 -11.72 -16.19 -9.71
C ARG A 124 -11.93 -14.86 -9.00
N LEU A 125 -11.01 -14.47 -8.10
CA LEU A 125 -11.15 -13.22 -7.34
C LEU A 125 -10.71 -12.01 -8.14
N PHE A 126 -9.71 -12.16 -9.02
CA PHE A 126 -9.11 -11.05 -9.75
C PHE A 126 -9.41 -11.10 -11.25
N VAL A 127 -8.97 -12.14 -11.96
CA VAL A 127 -9.04 -12.17 -13.44
C VAL A 127 -10.47 -12.13 -13.95
N ASP A 128 -11.36 -12.97 -13.43
CA ASP A 128 -12.77 -13.06 -13.85
C ASP A 128 -13.54 -11.73 -13.63
N ARG A 129 -13.01 -10.84 -12.79
CA ARG A 129 -13.66 -9.55 -12.47
C ARG A 129 -13.14 -8.38 -13.32
N ILE A 130 -12.03 -8.57 -14.05
CA ILE A 130 -11.45 -7.52 -14.89
C ILE A 130 -12.46 -6.92 -15.86
N PRO A 131 -13.28 -7.69 -16.60
CA PRO A 131 -14.24 -7.11 -17.53
C PRO A 131 -15.27 -6.18 -16.85
N ALA A 132 -15.84 -6.59 -15.73
CA ALA A 132 -16.83 -5.80 -15.00
C ALA A 132 -16.20 -4.57 -14.32
N GLN A 133 -15.00 -4.72 -13.75
CA GLN A 133 -14.22 -3.59 -13.21
C GLN A 133 -13.89 -2.58 -14.30
N HIS A 134 -13.43 -3.05 -15.46
CA HIS A 134 -13.07 -2.20 -16.58
C HIS A 134 -14.28 -1.44 -17.12
N GLN A 135 -15.43 -2.09 -17.27
CA GLN A 135 -16.67 -1.45 -17.70
C GLN A 135 -17.09 -0.35 -16.72
N SER A 136 -17.07 -0.64 -15.41
CA SER A 136 -17.38 0.35 -14.36
C SER A 136 -16.42 1.53 -14.38
N LEU A 137 -15.11 1.24 -14.61
CA LEU A 137 -14.07 2.27 -14.72
C LEU A 137 -14.28 3.17 -15.94
N LEU A 138 -14.58 2.60 -17.11
CA LEU A 138 -14.87 3.37 -18.33
C LEU A 138 -16.06 4.29 -18.13
N GLN A 139 -17.15 3.79 -17.53
CA GLN A 139 -18.32 4.61 -17.22
C GLN A 139 -17.95 5.75 -16.27
N ALA A 140 -17.24 5.47 -15.18
CA ALA A 140 -16.80 6.48 -14.23
C ALA A 140 -15.90 7.55 -14.90
N VAL A 141 -15.00 7.17 -15.79
CA VAL A 141 -14.17 8.11 -16.58
C VAL A 141 -15.02 8.99 -17.49
N GLN A 142 -16.03 8.43 -18.15
CA GLN A 142 -16.96 9.21 -19.00
C GLN A 142 -17.78 10.21 -18.19
N GLU A 143 -18.26 9.83 -17.01
CA GLU A 143 -19.11 10.68 -16.17
C GLU A 143 -18.31 11.76 -15.43
N CYS A 144 -17.14 11.40 -14.88
CA CYS A 144 -16.34 12.28 -14.03
C CYS A 144 -15.34 13.13 -14.81
N GLN A 145 -14.90 12.69 -16.01
CA GLN A 145 -13.86 13.33 -16.80
C GLN A 145 -12.61 13.66 -15.94
N PRO A 146 -11.95 12.64 -15.33
CA PRO A 146 -10.86 12.89 -14.40
C PRO A 146 -9.58 13.33 -15.09
N ASP A 147 -8.80 14.19 -14.44
CA ASP A 147 -7.44 14.57 -14.85
C ASP A 147 -6.44 13.43 -14.62
N VAL A 148 -6.70 12.56 -13.63
CA VAL A 148 -5.87 11.43 -13.25
C VAL A 148 -6.71 10.34 -12.56
N ILE A 149 -6.31 9.08 -12.75
CA ILE A 149 -6.83 7.94 -11.98
C ILE A 149 -5.77 7.57 -10.94
N VAL A 150 -6.19 7.44 -9.66
CA VAL A 150 -5.36 6.89 -8.59
C VAL A 150 -5.99 5.57 -8.17
N GLY A 151 -5.31 4.47 -8.43
CA GLY A 151 -5.84 3.13 -8.19
C GLY A 151 -5.09 2.36 -7.12
N ASP A 152 -5.76 1.39 -6.50
CA ASP A 152 -5.05 0.34 -5.79
C ASP A 152 -4.50 -0.69 -6.79
N ASP A 153 -3.35 -1.27 -6.49
CA ASP A 153 -2.62 -2.19 -7.37
C ASP A 153 -3.33 -3.54 -7.59
N MET A 154 -4.36 -3.84 -6.81
CA MET A 154 -5.22 -5.02 -6.98
C MET A 154 -6.53 -4.71 -7.74
N PHE A 155 -6.74 -3.47 -8.17
CA PHE A 155 -7.87 -3.10 -9.04
C PHE A 155 -7.50 -3.31 -10.51
N PHE A 156 -7.47 -4.57 -10.95
CA PHE A 156 -6.98 -4.96 -12.27
C PHE A 156 -7.83 -4.50 -13.47
N GLY A 157 -9.01 -3.95 -13.23
CA GLY A 157 -9.82 -3.28 -14.27
C GLY A 157 -9.11 -2.12 -14.97
N VAL A 158 -7.98 -1.65 -14.44
CA VAL A 158 -7.11 -0.65 -15.11
C VAL A 158 -6.27 -1.24 -16.24
N LEU A 159 -5.99 -2.56 -16.25
CA LEU A 159 -5.08 -3.19 -17.22
C LEU A 159 -5.47 -2.93 -18.68
N PRO A 160 -6.74 -3.08 -19.12
CA PRO A 160 -7.09 -2.78 -20.50
C PRO A 160 -6.83 -1.32 -20.88
N MET A 161 -6.94 -0.36 -19.93
CA MET A 161 -6.57 1.03 -20.19
C MET A 161 -5.06 1.20 -20.28
N LEU A 162 -4.29 0.55 -19.40
CA LEU A 162 -2.82 0.60 -19.40
C LEU A 162 -2.22 0.03 -20.68
N LEU A 163 -2.84 -1.01 -21.24
CA LEU A 163 -2.45 -1.60 -22.53
C LEU A 163 -2.89 -0.77 -23.76
N GLY A 164 -3.82 0.16 -23.57
CA GLY A 164 -4.28 1.07 -24.61
C GLY A 164 -3.33 2.24 -24.87
N LEU A 165 -3.67 3.06 -25.88
CA LEU A 165 -2.89 4.26 -26.18
C LEU A 165 -2.95 5.26 -25.03
N ARG A 166 -1.78 5.66 -24.52
CA ARG A 166 -1.63 6.61 -23.41
C ARG A 166 -2.32 7.95 -23.68
N SER A 167 -2.29 8.42 -24.95
CA SER A 167 -2.95 9.66 -25.35
C SER A 167 -4.48 9.64 -25.34
N LYS A 168 -5.10 8.45 -25.18
CA LYS A 168 -6.56 8.28 -25.19
C LYS A 168 -7.15 7.97 -23.80
N ARG A 169 -6.35 8.04 -22.75
CA ARG A 169 -6.79 7.78 -21.38
C ARG A 169 -6.20 8.80 -20.39
N PRO A 170 -6.82 9.03 -19.24
CA PRO A 170 -6.16 9.73 -18.14
C PRO A 170 -4.89 9.00 -17.70
N PRO A 171 -3.88 9.72 -17.17
CA PRO A 171 -2.74 9.05 -16.55
C PRO A 171 -3.20 8.24 -15.34
N ILE A 172 -2.51 7.13 -15.06
CA ILE A 172 -2.88 6.17 -14.01
C ILE A 172 -1.71 6.01 -13.05
N VAL A 173 -1.95 6.40 -11.79
CA VAL A 173 -1.03 6.19 -10.66
C VAL A 173 -1.57 5.04 -9.83
N LEU A 174 -0.76 4.01 -9.58
CA LEU A 174 -1.16 2.88 -8.73
C LEU A 174 -0.49 2.94 -7.36
N CYS A 175 -1.19 2.46 -6.35
CA CYS A 175 -0.73 2.40 -4.97
C CYS A 175 -0.52 0.96 -4.55
N GLY A 176 0.71 0.60 -4.19
CA GLY A 176 1.06 -0.70 -3.63
C GLY A 176 0.50 -0.86 -2.23
N THR A 177 -0.56 -1.65 -2.10
CA THR A 177 -1.24 -1.92 -0.83
C THR A 177 -0.68 -3.13 -0.09
N SER A 178 0.26 -3.83 -0.72
CA SER A 178 1.06 -4.94 -0.20
C SER A 178 2.55 -4.71 -0.53
N PHE A 179 3.41 -5.73 -0.32
CA PHE A 179 4.82 -5.67 -0.73
C PHE A 179 4.94 -5.55 -2.27
N LEU A 180 6.08 -5.07 -2.75
CA LEU A 180 6.29 -4.82 -4.18
C LEU A 180 6.32 -6.13 -4.99
N HIS A 181 5.46 -6.25 -6.01
CA HIS A 181 5.25 -7.46 -6.80
C HIS A 181 6.17 -7.57 -8.04
N LEU A 182 7.40 -7.14 -7.95
CA LEU A 182 8.42 -7.33 -8.99
C LEU A 182 9.26 -8.58 -8.74
N ALA A 183 9.96 -9.03 -9.76
CA ALA A 183 10.89 -10.16 -9.65
C ALA A 183 12.01 -9.86 -8.64
N ARG A 184 12.39 -10.86 -7.86
CA ARG A 184 13.47 -10.80 -6.87
C ARG A 184 14.80 -11.12 -7.54
N GLU A 185 15.90 -10.50 -7.06
CA GLU A 185 17.25 -10.74 -7.60
C GLU A 185 17.73 -12.18 -7.39
N ASP A 186 17.21 -12.87 -6.37
CA ASP A 186 17.56 -14.26 -6.05
C ASP A 186 16.72 -15.30 -6.81
N GLY A 187 15.77 -14.85 -7.64
CA GLY A 187 14.91 -15.71 -8.45
C GLY A 187 13.77 -16.39 -7.68
N ALA A 188 13.62 -16.16 -6.37
CA ALA A 188 12.52 -16.71 -5.61
C ALA A 188 11.17 -16.12 -6.04
N PRO A 189 10.11 -16.93 -6.22
CA PRO A 189 8.77 -16.41 -6.45
C PRO A 189 8.25 -15.66 -5.24
N ASN A 190 7.40 -14.66 -5.48
CA ASN A 190 6.65 -13.97 -4.44
C ASN A 190 5.53 -14.87 -3.87
N PHE A 191 4.95 -14.52 -2.72
CA PHE A 191 3.82 -15.18 -2.04
C PHE A 191 4.13 -16.54 -1.39
N LEU A 192 5.37 -17.01 -1.42
CA LEU A 192 5.76 -18.29 -0.81
C LEU A 192 6.48 -18.15 0.55
N GLY A 193 6.69 -16.92 1.02
CA GLY A 193 7.39 -16.69 2.29
C GLY A 193 8.83 -17.20 2.30
N LEU A 194 9.55 -17.08 1.17
CA LEU A 194 10.94 -17.50 1.04
C LEU A 194 11.91 -16.37 1.41
N PRO A 195 12.87 -16.58 2.35
CA PRO A 195 13.87 -15.55 2.70
C PRO A 195 14.78 -15.24 1.52
N PRO A 196 15.43 -14.05 1.49
CA PRO A 196 16.46 -13.80 0.49
C PRO A 196 17.56 -14.85 0.54
N ALA A 197 17.95 -15.38 -0.64
CA ALA A 197 19.00 -16.38 -0.74
C ALA A 197 20.35 -15.79 -0.31
N THR A 198 21.06 -16.52 0.55
CA THR A 198 22.40 -16.17 1.04
C THR A 198 23.49 -17.04 0.42
N THR A 199 23.12 -18.13 -0.26
CA THR A 199 24.04 -19.07 -0.88
C THR A 199 23.64 -19.41 -2.31
N GLU A 200 24.58 -19.87 -3.13
CA GLU A 200 24.30 -20.35 -4.50
C GLU A 200 23.44 -21.62 -4.49
N GLU A 201 23.54 -22.44 -3.46
CA GLU A 201 22.67 -23.60 -3.29
C GLU A 201 21.21 -23.18 -3.12
N GLN A 202 20.93 -22.18 -2.27
CA GLN A 202 19.58 -21.61 -2.12
C GLN A 202 19.08 -21.00 -3.41
N ARG A 203 19.93 -20.30 -4.19
CA ARG A 203 19.52 -19.74 -5.50
C ARG A 203 19.09 -20.84 -6.48
N ARG A 204 19.81 -21.97 -6.50
CA ARG A 204 19.44 -23.13 -7.33
C ARG A 204 18.12 -23.74 -6.89
N GLN A 205 17.92 -23.93 -5.58
CA GLN A 205 16.65 -24.40 -5.03
C GLN A 205 15.49 -23.44 -5.39
N TYR A 206 15.73 -22.13 -5.33
CA TYR A 206 14.69 -21.15 -5.69
C TYR A 206 14.39 -21.15 -7.19
N ALA A 207 15.34 -21.43 -8.06
CA ALA A 207 15.09 -21.61 -9.48
C ALA A 207 14.23 -22.84 -9.77
N ASP A 208 14.36 -23.92 -8.99
CA ASP A 208 13.49 -25.10 -9.10
C ASP A 208 12.07 -24.80 -8.61
N ILE A 209 11.95 -24.15 -7.45
CA ILE A 209 10.66 -23.70 -6.89
C ILE A 209 9.97 -22.71 -7.85
N ALA A 210 10.72 -21.80 -8.46
CA ALA A 210 10.20 -20.83 -9.41
C ALA A 210 9.61 -21.50 -10.66
N ARG A 211 10.24 -22.58 -11.15
CA ARG A 211 9.68 -23.35 -12.26
C ARG A 211 8.37 -24.04 -11.89
N GLU A 212 8.33 -24.69 -10.72
CA GLU A 212 7.11 -25.33 -10.23
C GLU A 212 5.99 -24.29 -10.04
N TYR A 213 6.31 -23.12 -9.47
CA TYR A 213 5.35 -22.03 -9.29
C TYR A 213 4.87 -21.47 -10.63
N ASP A 214 5.75 -21.24 -11.58
CA ASP A 214 5.42 -20.78 -12.93
C ASP A 214 4.46 -21.76 -13.64
N GLU A 215 4.79 -23.06 -13.62
CA GLU A 215 3.95 -24.11 -14.23
C GLU A 215 2.59 -24.26 -13.54
N ALA A 216 2.54 -24.16 -12.21
CA ALA A 216 1.32 -24.42 -11.45
C ALA A 216 0.42 -23.17 -11.29
N VAL A 217 1.00 -21.97 -11.31
CA VAL A 217 0.30 -20.70 -10.98
C VAL A 217 0.39 -19.68 -12.12
N ASP A 218 1.61 -19.25 -12.48
CA ASP A 218 1.76 -18.08 -13.35
C ASP A 218 1.30 -18.35 -14.78
N GLN A 219 1.73 -19.44 -15.41
CA GLN A 219 1.33 -19.78 -16.78
C GLN A 219 -0.18 -20.01 -16.93
N PRO A 220 -0.86 -20.83 -16.10
CA PRO A 220 -2.31 -20.99 -16.18
C PRO A 220 -3.06 -19.68 -15.93
N SER A 221 -2.66 -18.92 -14.91
CA SER A 221 -3.30 -17.63 -14.59
C SER A 221 -3.09 -16.60 -15.71
N LEU A 222 -1.90 -16.56 -16.34
CA LEU A 222 -1.61 -15.70 -17.48
C LEU A 222 -2.43 -16.07 -18.71
N LEU A 223 -2.64 -17.38 -18.96
CA LEU A 223 -3.51 -17.83 -20.03
C LEU A 223 -4.97 -17.40 -19.79
N CYS A 224 -5.46 -17.54 -18.57
CA CYS A 224 -6.79 -17.07 -18.14
C CYS A 224 -6.92 -15.55 -18.32
N LEU A 225 -5.92 -14.78 -17.87
CA LEU A 225 -5.84 -13.34 -18.02
C LEU A 225 -5.88 -12.90 -19.48
N ASN A 226 -5.05 -13.50 -20.33
CA ASN A 226 -4.98 -13.16 -21.74
C ASN A 226 -6.28 -13.47 -22.50
N LYS A 227 -6.99 -14.52 -22.08
CA LYS A 227 -8.34 -14.80 -22.58
C LYS A 227 -9.32 -13.70 -22.19
N ALA A 228 -9.28 -13.23 -20.94
CA ALA A 228 -10.14 -12.13 -20.48
C ALA A 228 -9.80 -10.81 -21.22
N LEU A 229 -8.52 -10.48 -21.38
CA LEU A 229 -8.07 -9.28 -22.11
C LEU A 229 -8.48 -9.32 -23.59
N ASN A 230 -8.38 -10.48 -24.25
CA ASN A 230 -8.82 -10.64 -25.62
C ASN A 230 -10.32 -10.37 -25.81
N THR A 231 -11.19 -10.72 -24.84
CA THR A 231 -12.61 -10.38 -24.90
C THR A 231 -12.89 -8.89 -24.83
N LEU A 232 -11.93 -8.11 -24.30
CA LEU A 232 -11.97 -6.65 -24.20
C LEU A 232 -11.27 -5.98 -25.39
N GLY A 233 -10.77 -6.75 -26.38
CA GLY A 233 -10.13 -6.24 -27.57
C GLY A 233 -8.73 -5.65 -27.34
N VAL A 234 -8.05 -6.04 -26.27
CA VAL A 234 -6.67 -5.61 -25.98
C VAL A 234 -5.68 -6.76 -26.15
N GLY A 235 -4.42 -6.41 -26.38
CA GLY A 235 -3.36 -7.38 -26.61
C GLY A 235 -2.99 -8.18 -25.37
N PRO A 236 -2.29 -9.33 -25.56
CA PRO A 236 -1.88 -10.17 -24.47
C PRO A 236 -0.74 -9.55 -23.64
N LEU A 237 -0.65 -9.94 -22.38
CA LEU A 237 0.49 -9.73 -21.51
C LEU A 237 1.46 -10.91 -21.59
N SER A 238 2.73 -10.64 -21.36
CA SER A 238 3.80 -11.65 -21.27
C SER A 238 4.28 -11.90 -19.84
N ALA A 239 3.94 -11.01 -18.90
CA ALA A 239 4.30 -11.12 -17.50
C ALA A 239 3.08 -11.42 -16.62
N PRO A 240 3.25 -12.02 -15.43
CA PRO A 240 2.17 -12.29 -14.49
C PRO A 240 1.39 -11.04 -14.08
N LEU A 241 0.14 -11.26 -13.66
CA LEU A 241 -0.84 -10.22 -13.36
C LEU A 241 -0.30 -9.13 -12.41
N PHE A 242 0.22 -9.53 -11.24
CA PHE A 242 0.71 -8.60 -10.23
C PHE A 242 1.95 -7.83 -10.66
N HIS A 243 2.83 -8.46 -11.42
CA HIS A 243 4.02 -7.82 -11.98
C HIS A 243 3.64 -6.76 -13.02
N SER A 244 2.71 -7.11 -13.91
CA SER A 244 2.31 -6.26 -15.04
C SER A 244 1.74 -4.91 -14.60
N VAL A 245 0.95 -4.83 -13.52
CA VAL A 245 0.39 -3.56 -13.06
C VAL A 245 1.45 -2.61 -12.52
N VAL A 246 2.51 -3.15 -11.90
CA VAL A 246 3.63 -2.32 -11.41
C VAL A 246 4.41 -1.72 -12.58
N GLU A 247 4.70 -2.51 -13.62
CA GLU A 247 5.48 -2.05 -14.78
C GLU A 247 4.72 -1.11 -15.70
N LEU A 248 3.42 -1.35 -15.90
CA LEU A 248 2.59 -0.61 -16.86
C LEU A 248 2.05 0.71 -16.31
N ALA A 249 2.01 0.91 -14.99
CA ALA A 249 1.54 2.14 -14.38
C ALA A 249 2.33 3.36 -14.86
N ASP A 250 1.67 4.51 -15.05
CA ASP A 250 2.37 5.76 -15.37
C ASP A 250 3.25 6.25 -14.22
N ALA A 251 2.86 5.93 -12.97
CA ALA A 251 3.68 5.91 -11.76
C ALA A 251 3.09 4.90 -10.76
N TYR A 252 3.95 4.33 -9.92
CA TYR A 252 3.58 3.39 -8.88
C TYR A 252 4.09 3.89 -7.52
N MET A 253 3.19 4.07 -6.58
CA MET A 253 3.48 4.52 -5.21
C MET A 253 3.53 3.33 -4.26
N GLN A 254 4.72 2.89 -3.87
CA GLN A 254 4.88 1.87 -2.85
C GLN A 254 4.71 2.49 -1.46
N LEU A 255 3.69 2.04 -0.71
CA LEU A 255 3.32 2.59 0.60
C LEU A 255 4.22 2.05 1.72
N SER A 256 5.52 2.21 1.57
CA SER A 256 6.58 1.74 2.48
C SER A 256 7.88 2.49 2.25
N VAL A 257 8.99 1.95 2.77
CA VAL A 257 10.36 2.43 2.58
C VAL A 257 11.22 1.36 1.91
N PRO A 258 12.28 1.74 1.13
CA PRO A 258 13.12 0.77 0.40
C PRO A 258 13.75 -0.31 1.30
N ARG A 259 14.14 0.04 2.52
CA ARG A 259 14.79 -0.90 3.45
C ARG A 259 13.89 -2.06 3.91
N PHE A 260 12.59 -1.91 3.80
CA PHE A 260 11.63 -2.97 4.13
C PHE A 260 11.42 -3.94 2.97
N GLU A 261 11.96 -3.65 1.78
CA GLU A 261 11.77 -4.48 0.60
C GLU A 261 12.99 -5.38 0.35
N PHE A 262 12.75 -6.61 -0.14
CA PHE A 262 13.80 -7.53 -0.54
C PHE A 262 14.56 -6.99 -1.76
N PRO A 263 15.85 -7.35 -1.94
CA PRO A 263 16.65 -6.93 -3.07
C PRO A 263 15.99 -7.26 -4.41
N ARG A 264 15.78 -6.22 -5.23
CA ARG A 264 15.22 -6.30 -6.59
C ARG A 264 15.55 -5.06 -7.38
N GLN A 265 15.45 -5.14 -8.70
CA GLN A 265 15.54 -3.97 -9.56
C GLN A 265 14.26 -3.13 -9.42
N ILE A 266 14.42 -1.84 -9.17
CA ILE A 266 13.31 -0.90 -9.00
C ILE A 266 13.22 -0.02 -10.25
N PRO A 267 12.13 -0.09 -11.04
CA PRO A 267 11.91 0.80 -12.18
C PRO A 267 11.80 2.27 -11.73
N PRO A 268 12.18 3.23 -12.59
CA PRO A 268 12.04 4.67 -12.29
C PRO A 268 10.61 5.13 -12.03
N SER A 269 9.61 4.38 -12.50
CA SER A 269 8.19 4.64 -12.26
C SER A 269 7.73 4.27 -10.85
N VAL A 270 8.54 3.52 -10.08
CA VAL A 270 8.22 3.08 -8.73
C VAL A 270 8.82 4.04 -7.70
N HIS A 271 7.97 4.60 -6.85
CA HIS A 271 8.33 5.57 -5.82
C HIS A 271 7.94 5.05 -4.43
N PHE A 272 8.87 4.99 -3.50
CA PHE A 272 8.56 4.70 -2.10
C PHE A 272 8.11 5.99 -1.42
N VAL A 273 6.86 6.03 -0.99
CA VAL A 273 6.23 7.25 -0.46
C VAL A 273 5.99 7.21 1.05
N GLY A 274 6.55 6.22 1.74
CA GLY A 274 6.29 6.02 3.15
C GLY A 274 4.89 5.46 3.41
N THR A 275 4.42 5.56 4.66
CA THR A 275 3.06 5.13 5.00
C THR A 275 2.11 6.32 5.08
N PRO A 276 0.89 6.24 4.53
CA PRO A 276 -0.09 7.29 4.67
C PRO A 276 -0.35 7.60 6.16
N PRO A 277 -0.59 8.88 6.52
CA PRO A 277 -0.82 9.26 7.90
C PRO A 277 -2.05 8.52 8.46
N ILE A 278 -1.98 8.19 9.75
CA ILE A 278 -3.11 7.60 10.45
C ILE A 278 -4.27 8.60 10.41
N ILE A 279 -5.43 8.10 10.02
CA ILE A 279 -6.65 8.89 10.04
C ILE A 279 -7.06 9.07 11.50
N PRO A 280 -7.10 10.30 12.05
CA PRO A 280 -7.55 10.51 13.42
C PRO A 280 -8.94 9.91 13.64
N GLY A 281 -9.06 9.06 14.65
CA GLY A 281 -10.32 8.47 15.06
C GLY A 281 -11.17 9.50 15.81
N GLN A 282 -12.50 9.39 15.68
CA GLN A 282 -13.45 10.14 16.54
C GLN A 282 -13.80 9.37 17.82
N ALA A 283 -13.23 8.18 18.01
CA ALA A 283 -13.48 7.38 19.20
C ALA A 283 -12.93 8.09 20.44
N PRO A 284 -13.70 8.17 21.52
CA PRO A 284 -13.20 8.71 22.78
C PRO A 284 -12.07 7.83 23.32
N LEU A 285 -11.18 8.44 24.08
CA LEU A 285 -10.15 7.69 24.81
C LEU A 285 -10.83 6.70 25.75
N PRO A 286 -10.29 5.49 25.91
CA PRO A 286 -10.85 4.50 26.82
C PRO A 286 -10.68 4.97 28.29
N PRO A 287 -11.55 4.54 29.21
CA PRO A 287 -11.50 4.97 30.61
C PRO A 287 -10.21 4.56 31.34
N TRP A 288 -9.45 3.63 30.80
CA TRP A 288 -8.16 3.17 31.31
C TRP A 288 -6.95 3.82 30.61
N ALA A 289 -7.16 4.91 29.85
CA ALA A 289 -6.09 5.58 29.09
C ALA A 289 -4.90 5.99 29.96
N ASP A 290 -5.17 6.40 31.20
CA ASP A 290 -4.15 6.85 32.19
C ASP A 290 -3.23 5.70 32.64
N GLU A 291 -3.61 4.44 32.41
CA GLU A 291 -2.74 3.30 32.74
C GLU A 291 -1.56 3.13 31.78
N LEU A 292 -1.55 3.84 30.65
CA LEU A 292 -0.44 3.87 29.69
C LEU A 292 0.57 4.98 30.09
N ASP A 293 0.95 4.98 31.36
CA ASP A 293 1.81 5.99 32.00
C ASP A 293 3.32 5.70 31.89
N GLY A 294 3.69 4.59 31.23
CA GLY A 294 5.08 4.15 31.07
C GLY A 294 5.62 3.32 32.24
N SER A 295 4.82 3.06 33.30
CA SER A 295 5.21 2.18 34.41
C SER A 295 5.34 0.71 34.01
N ARG A 296 4.61 0.28 32.97
CA ARG A 296 4.66 -1.07 32.40
C ARG A 296 4.95 -1.01 30.90
N LYS A 297 5.50 -2.12 30.38
CA LYS A 297 5.68 -2.29 28.93
C LYS A 297 4.33 -2.53 28.26
N VAL A 298 4.02 -1.76 27.23
CA VAL A 298 2.75 -1.86 26.50
C VAL A 298 2.90 -2.80 25.30
N VAL A 299 2.17 -3.92 25.33
CA VAL A 299 2.07 -4.88 24.22
C VAL A 299 0.70 -4.73 23.59
N LEU A 300 0.66 -4.17 22.36
CA LEU A 300 -0.57 -4.09 21.58
C LEU A 300 -0.76 -5.39 20.79
N VAL A 301 -1.94 -6.01 20.85
CA VAL A 301 -2.31 -7.13 19.98
C VAL A 301 -3.51 -6.79 19.10
N THR A 302 -3.39 -7.08 17.79
CA THR A 302 -4.47 -6.86 16.82
C THR A 302 -4.40 -7.85 15.66
N GLN A 303 -5.58 -8.26 15.17
CA GLN A 303 -5.73 -9.01 13.91
C GLN A 303 -6.24 -8.13 12.76
N GLY A 304 -6.16 -6.79 12.93
CA GLY A 304 -6.68 -5.84 11.95
C GLY A 304 -8.22 -5.85 11.87
N THR A 305 -8.76 -5.44 10.73
CA THR A 305 -10.20 -5.27 10.50
C THR A 305 -10.79 -6.25 9.48
N VAL A 306 -9.97 -7.10 8.87
CA VAL A 306 -10.37 -8.08 7.85
C VAL A 306 -10.20 -9.51 8.36
N ALA A 307 -8.98 -9.90 8.68
CA ALA A 307 -8.67 -11.26 9.16
C ALA A 307 -8.91 -11.43 10.67
N ASN A 308 -9.98 -10.85 11.19
CA ASN A 308 -10.34 -10.85 12.62
C ASN A 308 -11.61 -11.66 12.92
N HIS A 309 -11.99 -12.56 12.02
CA HIS A 309 -13.19 -13.39 12.18
C HIS A 309 -13.07 -14.44 13.29
N ASN A 310 -11.86 -14.85 13.65
CA ASN A 310 -11.58 -15.79 14.73
C ASN A 310 -10.44 -15.25 15.64
N PHE A 311 -10.78 -14.87 16.87
CA PHE A 311 -9.80 -14.35 17.84
C PHE A 311 -8.99 -15.44 18.56
N GLU A 312 -9.34 -16.72 18.37
CA GLU A 312 -8.53 -17.85 18.85
C GLU A 312 -7.19 -17.96 18.11
N LEU A 313 -7.08 -17.33 16.94
CA LEU A 313 -5.85 -17.41 16.14
C LEU A 313 -4.70 -16.59 16.76
N LEU A 314 -4.98 -15.42 17.37
CA LEU A 314 -3.91 -14.56 17.88
C LEU A 314 -4.28 -13.78 19.16
N ILE A 315 -5.43 -13.09 19.21
CA ILE A 315 -5.78 -12.22 20.34
C ILE A 315 -5.91 -13.03 21.63
N ALA A 316 -6.76 -14.05 21.65
CA ALA A 316 -7.00 -14.85 22.86
C ALA A 316 -5.74 -15.59 23.35
N PRO A 317 -4.95 -16.27 22.48
CA PRO A 317 -3.69 -16.89 22.94
C PRO A 317 -2.66 -15.87 23.42
N THR A 318 -2.60 -14.65 22.86
CA THR A 318 -1.68 -13.60 23.34
C THR A 318 -2.10 -13.09 24.73
N LEU A 319 -3.39 -12.83 24.95
CA LEU A 319 -3.91 -12.44 26.25
C LEU A 319 -3.57 -13.48 27.33
N THR A 320 -3.77 -14.77 27.03
CA THR A 320 -3.47 -15.87 27.95
C THR A 320 -1.96 -16.03 28.18
N ALA A 321 -1.16 -15.95 27.11
CA ALA A 321 0.29 -16.10 27.18
C ALA A 321 0.97 -15.07 28.09
N LEU A 322 0.44 -13.84 28.11
CA LEU A 322 1.01 -12.71 28.85
C LEU A 322 0.30 -12.40 30.18
N ALA A 323 -0.68 -13.21 30.59
CA ALA A 323 -1.50 -12.97 31.78
C ALA A 323 -0.68 -12.82 33.07
N ASN A 324 0.45 -13.52 33.18
CA ASN A 324 1.30 -13.55 34.37
C ASN A 324 2.59 -12.71 34.23
N GLU A 325 2.64 -11.76 33.27
CA GLU A 325 3.77 -10.85 33.11
C GLU A 325 3.48 -9.52 33.85
N PRO A 326 4.00 -9.33 35.09
CA PRO A 326 3.62 -8.19 35.92
C PRO A 326 4.12 -6.84 35.38
N ASP A 327 5.20 -6.85 34.61
CA ASP A 327 5.81 -5.68 33.98
C ASP A 327 5.19 -5.33 32.61
N VAL A 328 4.16 -6.09 32.16
CA VAL A 328 3.49 -5.92 30.87
C VAL A 328 2.03 -5.50 31.07
N LEU A 329 1.60 -4.50 30.31
CA LEU A 329 0.21 -4.17 30.07
C LEU A 329 -0.16 -4.60 28.64
N VAL A 330 -1.08 -5.54 28.51
CA VAL A 330 -1.56 -5.99 27.20
C VAL A 330 -2.76 -5.15 26.78
N VAL A 331 -2.68 -4.52 25.63
CA VAL A 331 -3.80 -3.80 25.01
C VAL A 331 -4.27 -4.57 23.79
N ALA A 332 -5.54 -4.97 23.75
CA ALA A 332 -6.12 -5.68 22.63
C ALA A 332 -7.22 -4.86 21.95
N THR A 333 -7.24 -4.85 20.62
CA THR A 333 -8.35 -4.28 19.86
C THR A 333 -9.02 -5.33 19.00
N ALA A 334 -10.35 -5.39 19.09
CA ALA A 334 -11.18 -6.32 18.32
C ALA A 334 -11.46 -5.85 16.86
N GLY A 335 -10.85 -4.72 16.43
CA GLY A 335 -10.98 -4.25 15.03
C GLY A 335 -12.41 -3.91 14.61
N GLY A 336 -13.20 -3.37 15.53
CA GLY A 336 -14.60 -2.99 15.32
C GLY A 336 -15.63 -4.06 15.70
N ARG A 337 -15.19 -5.25 16.12
CA ARG A 337 -16.10 -6.31 16.62
C ARG A 337 -16.39 -6.11 18.11
N PRO A 338 -17.52 -6.68 18.62
CA PRO A 338 -17.80 -6.68 20.05
C PRO A 338 -16.70 -7.39 20.84
N VAL A 339 -16.29 -6.80 21.96
CA VAL A 339 -15.22 -7.36 22.81
C VAL A 339 -15.59 -8.70 23.46
N GLU A 340 -16.87 -8.93 23.64
CA GLU A 340 -17.46 -10.16 24.19
C GLU A 340 -17.24 -11.38 23.27
N THR A 341 -16.89 -11.13 22.01
CA THR A 341 -16.57 -12.20 21.04
C THR A 341 -15.16 -12.76 21.21
N ILE A 342 -14.34 -12.20 22.10
CA ILE A 342 -13.02 -12.74 22.43
C ILE A 342 -13.20 -13.94 23.35
N PRO A 343 -12.76 -15.16 22.95
CA PRO A 343 -13.12 -16.40 23.63
C PRO A 343 -12.20 -16.73 24.82
N CYS A 344 -11.87 -15.74 25.63
CA CYS A 344 -11.10 -15.94 26.87
C CYS A 344 -11.44 -14.88 27.93
N ALA A 345 -11.16 -15.18 29.19
CA ALA A 345 -11.21 -14.17 30.27
C ALA A 345 -10.12 -13.11 30.02
N VAL A 346 -10.46 -11.85 30.22
CA VAL A 346 -9.50 -10.74 30.14
C VAL A 346 -8.63 -10.74 31.40
N PRO A 347 -7.31 -10.95 31.30
CA PRO A 347 -6.41 -10.91 32.44
C PRO A 347 -6.37 -9.54 33.12
N SER A 348 -6.00 -9.50 34.42
CA SER A 348 -5.92 -8.26 35.20
C SER A 348 -4.94 -7.23 34.63
N ASN A 349 -3.88 -7.71 33.96
CA ASN A 349 -2.89 -6.88 33.25
C ASN A 349 -3.25 -6.63 31.80
N ALA A 350 -4.51 -6.84 31.39
CA ALA A 350 -4.96 -6.60 30.03
C ALA A 350 -6.11 -5.58 29.95
N ARG A 351 -6.18 -4.87 28.82
CA ARG A 351 -7.26 -3.93 28.48
C ARG A 351 -7.72 -4.22 27.06
N VAL A 352 -9.01 -4.31 26.87
CA VAL A 352 -9.63 -4.67 25.60
C VAL A 352 -10.60 -3.59 25.16
N ALA A 353 -10.58 -3.25 23.89
CA ALA A 353 -11.55 -2.34 23.29
C ALA A 353 -11.95 -2.83 21.89
N SER A 354 -13.18 -2.51 21.47
CA SER A 354 -13.65 -2.80 20.12
C SER A 354 -12.81 -2.04 19.10
N TYR A 355 -12.56 -0.76 19.35
CA TYR A 355 -11.75 0.13 18.51
C TYR A 355 -10.93 1.08 19.39
N LEU A 356 -9.72 1.42 18.95
CA LEU A 356 -8.82 2.37 19.63
C LEU A 356 -8.25 3.38 18.63
N PRO A 357 -8.11 4.65 19.02
CA PRO A 357 -7.46 5.66 18.17
C PRO A 357 -5.96 5.38 18.12
N PHE A 358 -5.48 4.88 16.98
CA PHE A 358 -4.08 4.46 16.81
C PHE A 358 -3.10 5.64 16.85
N GLU A 359 -3.53 6.85 16.45
CA GLU A 359 -2.75 8.07 16.57
C GLU A 359 -2.37 8.40 18.03
N TRP A 360 -3.24 8.04 18.97
CA TRP A 360 -2.99 8.17 20.39
C TRP A 360 -2.23 6.96 20.94
N LEU A 361 -2.57 5.75 20.48
CA LEU A 361 -2.09 4.51 21.08
C LEU A 361 -0.65 4.17 20.65
N LEU A 362 -0.33 4.23 19.34
CA LEU A 362 0.94 3.74 18.81
C LEU A 362 2.17 4.42 19.45
N PRO A 363 2.18 5.73 19.75
CA PRO A 363 3.33 6.34 20.44
C PRO A 363 3.65 5.77 21.83
N ARG A 364 2.72 4.96 22.40
CA ARG A 364 2.81 4.38 23.76
C ARG A 364 3.11 2.89 23.74
N VAL A 365 3.22 2.29 22.54
CA VAL A 365 3.40 0.84 22.37
C VAL A 365 4.88 0.46 22.34
N ASP A 366 5.25 -0.54 23.14
CA ASP A 366 6.59 -1.12 23.14
C ASP A 366 6.75 -2.27 22.15
N VAL A 367 5.69 -3.09 21.92
CA VAL A 367 5.67 -4.20 20.97
C VAL A 367 4.29 -4.31 20.35
N LEU A 368 4.23 -4.51 19.03
CA LEU A 368 2.99 -4.88 18.34
C LEU A 368 3.00 -6.38 18.01
N VAL A 369 1.98 -7.10 18.50
CA VAL A 369 1.65 -8.47 18.10
C VAL A 369 0.56 -8.42 17.04
N THR A 370 0.81 -8.93 15.83
CA THR A 370 -0.14 -8.83 14.72
C THR A 370 -0.07 -10.05 13.80
N ASN A 371 -1.14 -10.28 13.03
CA ASN A 371 -1.12 -11.29 11.99
C ASN A 371 -0.29 -10.88 10.74
N GLY A 372 0.21 -9.63 10.69
CA GLY A 372 1.13 -9.19 9.65
C GLY A 372 0.49 -8.50 8.45
N GLY A 373 -0.67 -7.86 8.62
CA GLY A 373 -1.22 -7.02 7.57
C GLY A 373 -0.27 -5.86 7.21
N TYR A 374 0.02 -5.69 5.92
CA TYR A 374 1.05 -4.76 5.40
C TYR A 374 0.91 -3.33 5.95
N GLY A 375 -0.29 -2.75 5.93
CA GLY A 375 -0.53 -1.40 6.45
C GLY A 375 -0.22 -1.27 7.94
N SER A 376 -0.64 -2.25 8.77
CA SER A 376 -0.37 -2.23 10.22
C SER A 376 1.11 -2.39 10.55
N VAL A 377 1.82 -3.23 9.78
CA VAL A 377 3.27 -3.42 9.92
C VAL A 377 4.02 -2.13 9.58
N ASN A 378 3.70 -1.49 8.45
CA ASN A 378 4.32 -0.21 8.07
C ASN A 378 4.01 0.91 9.06
N GLN A 379 2.77 1.00 9.56
CA GLN A 379 2.41 1.96 10.61
C GLN A 379 3.22 1.72 11.89
N ALA A 380 3.33 0.49 12.38
CA ALA A 380 4.14 0.21 13.56
C ALA A 380 5.62 0.59 13.36
N MET A 381 6.18 0.25 12.22
CA MET A 381 7.56 0.61 11.88
C MET A 381 7.78 2.13 11.81
N SER A 382 6.82 2.89 11.29
CA SER A 382 6.92 4.35 11.26
C SER A 382 6.92 5.01 12.64
N PHE A 383 6.44 4.30 13.68
CA PHE A 383 6.55 4.70 15.09
C PHE A 383 7.73 4.06 15.82
N GLY A 384 8.59 3.31 15.13
CA GLY A 384 9.72 2.61 15.74
C GLY A 384 9.30 1.48 16.68
N ILE A 385 8.14 0.86 16.45
CA ILE A 385 7.60 -0.22 17.27
C ILE A 385 8.09 -1.56 16.69
N PRO A 386 8.83 -2.36 17.46
CA PRO A 386 9.20 -3.70 17.03
C PRO A 386 8.00 -4.65 17.07
N LEU A 387 8.07 -5.73 16.28
CA LEU A 387 6.92 -6.58 16.00
C LEU A 387 7.12 -8.04 16.43
N VAL A 388 6.02 -8.69 16.78
CA VAL A 388 5.86 -10.14 16.77
C VAL A 388 4.72 -10.45 15.78
N THR A 389 5.00 -11.27 14.77
CA THR A 389 4.03 -11.56 13.73
C THR A 389 3.70 -13.04 13.65
N ALA A 390 2.40 -13.35 13.40
CA ALA A 390 1.90 -14.71 13.20
C ALA A 390 0.76 -14.68 12.19
N GLY A 391 1.02 -15.16 10.97
CA GLY A 391 0.07 -15.22 9.86
C GLY A 391 0.77 -15.73 8.61
N MET A 392 0.08 -16.55 7.84
CA MET A 392 0.61 -17.21 6.63
C MET A 392 -0.33 -17.07 5.43
N THR A 393 -1.50 -16.46 5.62
CA THR A 393 -2.49 -16.29 4.56
C THR A 393 -2.26 -15.00 3.76
N GLU A 394 -2.76 -14.94 2.55
CA GLU A 394 -2.66 -13.81 1.61
C GLU A 394 -1.18 -13.40 1.42
N ASP A 395 -0.88 -12.12 1.63
CA ASP A 395 0.48 -11.56 1.55
C ASP A 395 1.30 -11.70 2.85
N LYS A 396 0.67 -12.21 3.94
CA LYS A 396 1.25 -12.16 5.30
C LYS A 396 2.52 -12.99 5.43
N ALA A 397 2.64 -14.12 4.74
CA ALA A 397 3.86 -14.92 4.76
C ALA A 397 5.08 -14.09 4.35
N ASP A 398 4.96 -13.35 3.26
CA ASP A 398 6.01 -12.49 2.72
C ASP A 398 6.23 -11.21 3.54
N VAL A 399 5.17 -10.59 4.04
CA VAL A 399 5.26 -9.41 4.91
C VAL A 399 5.94 -9.75 6.23
N ASN A 400 5.53 -10.85 6.87
CA ASN A 400 6.08 -11.30 8.15
C ASN A 400 7.54 -11.75 8.04
N LEU A 401 7.90 -12.30 6.89
CA LEU A 401 9.28 -12.64 6.60
C LEU A 401 10.17 -11.38 6.49
N ARG A 402 9.65 -10.31 5.88
CA ARG A 402 10.34 -9.01 5.83
C ARG A 402 10.55 -8.41 7.22
N VAL A 403 9.60 -8.61 8.15
CA VAL A 403 9.75 -8.20 9.56
C VAL A 403 10.95 -8.91 10.20
N ALA A 404 11.07 -10.22 10.02
CA ALA A 404 12.20 -10.98 10.55
C ALA A 404 13.52 -10.62 9.84
N TRP A 405 13.51 -10.54 8.51
CA TRP A 405 14.69 -10.25 7.69
C TRP A 405 15.27 -8.85 7.97
N SER A 406 14.41 -7.84 8.11
CA SER A 406 14.85 -6.47 8.45
C SER A 406 15.31 -6.33 9.91
N GLY A 407 15.09 -7.35 10.73
CA GLY A 407 15.45 -7.36 12.15
C GLY A 407 14.57 -6.49 13.04
N VAL A 408 13.43 -6.02 12.54
CA VAL A 408 12.48 -5.21 13.35
C VAL A 408 11.56 -6.06 14.22
N GLY A 409 11.61 -7.39 14.10
CA GLY A 409 10.74 -8.24 14.88
C GLY A 409 11.00 -9.74 14.71
N VAL A 410 10.09 -10.53 15.29
CA VAL A 410 10.07 -11.99 15.23
C VAL A 410 8.85 -12.45 14.41
N ASN A 411 9.09 -13.32 13.44
CA ASN A 411 8.04 -14.01 12.68
C ASN A 411 7.87 -15.43 13.23
N LEU A 412 6.68 -15.77 13.72
CA LEU A 412 6.34 -17.10 14.21
C LEU A 412 5.99 -18.09 13.08
N ALA A 413 5.82 -17.60 11.85
CA ALA A 413 5.58 -18.38 10.63
C ALA A 413 4.44 -19.43 10.78
N THR A 414 3.36 -19.03 11.44
CA THR A 414 2.17 -19.88 11.67
C THR A 414 0.91 -19.04 11.78
N ASN A 415 -0.25 -19.62 11.43
CA ASN A 415 -1.56 -19.02 11.68
C ASN A 415 -2.09 -19.31 13.10
N GLN A 416 -1.48 -20.24 13.82
CA GLN A 416 -1.92 -20.70 15.15
C GLN A 416 -0.71 -20.83 16.08
N PRO A 417 -0.15 -19.70 16.56
CA PRO A 417 0.98 -19.72 17.48
C PRO A 417 0.56 -20.27 18.84
N THR A 418 1.43 -21.07 19.46
CA THR A 418 1.20 -21.51 20.85
C THR A 418 1.42 -20.35 21.82
N GLN A 419 0.83 -20.46 23.03
CA GLN A 419 1.01 -19.46 24.08
C GLN A 419 2.48 -19.32 24.48
N GLU A 420 3.22 -20.44 24.57
CA GLU A 420 4.65 -20.47 24.86
C GLU A 420 5.47 -19.73 23.82
N ALA A 421 5.18 -19.97 22.52
CA ALA A 421 5.87 -19.31 21.41
C ALA A 421 5.58 -17.80 21.40
N LEU A 422 4.34 -17.39 21.65
CA LEU A 422 3.95 -15.96 21.77
C LEU A 422 4.67 -15.28 22.93
N ARG A 423 4.64 -15.89 24.11
CA ARG A 423 5.34 -15.36 25.29
C ARG A 423 6.84 -15.23 25.03
N ALA A 424 7.47 -16.29 24.53
CA ALA A 424 8.90 -16.30 24.24
C ALA A 424 9.28 -15.23 23.21
N ALA A 425 8.49 -15.05 22.14
CA ALA A 425 8.73 -14.05 21.11
C ALA A 425 8.57 -12.63 21.67
N VAL A 426 7.49 -12.34 22.40
CA VAL A 426 7.27 -11.03 23.02
C VAL A 426 8.40 -10.68 23.99
N ARG A 427 8.78 -11.61 24.89
CA ARG A 427 9.92 -11.40 25.80
C ARG A 427 11.23 -11.19 25.03
N THR A 428 11.47 -11.99 24.00
CA THR A 428 12.67 -11.81 23.13
C THR A 428 12.75 -10.41 22.54
N VAL A 429 11.64 -9.87 22.05
CA VAL A 429 11.58 -8.52 21.46
C VAL A 429 11.72 -7.43 22.52
N LEU A 430 11.08 -7.59 23.71
CA LEU A 430 11.20 -6.64 24.82
C LEU A 430 12.59 -6.59 25.43
N ASP A 431 13.21 -7.77 25.66
CA ASP A 431 14.45 -7.92 26.42
C ASP A 431 15.70 -7.70 25.59
N ARG A 432 15.60 -7.76 24.24
CA ARG A 432 16.77 -7.55 23.34
C ARG A 432 16.71 -6.16 22.71
N PRO A 433 17.57 -5.22 23.13
CA PRO A 433 17.57 -3.83 22.60
C PRO A 433 17.73 -3.72 21.10
N ALA A 434 18.32 -4.76 20.44
CA ALA A 434 18.54 -4.79 19.01
C ALA A 434 17.26 -4.61 18.18
N TYR A 435 16.13 -5.19 18.62
CA TYR A 435 14.85 -5.04 17.91
C TYR A 435 14.34 -3.59 17.95
N ARG A 436 14.36 -2.96 19.14
CA ARG A 436 13.99 -1.55 19.30
C ARG A 436 14.92 -0.64 18.48
N MET A 437 16.20 -0.90 18.49
CA MET A 437 17.19 -0.14 17.70
C MET A 437 16.89 -0.25 16.20
N ARG A 438 16.61 -1.47 15.70
CA ARG A 438 16.26 -1.69 14.29
C ARG A 438 14.93 -1.03 13.92
N ALA A 439 13.94 -1.13 14.78
CA ALA A 439 12.65 -0.47 14.57
C ALA A 439 12.79 1.06 14.56
N SER A 440 13.63 1.65 15.44
CA SER A 440 13.94 3.08 15.42
C SER A 440 14.66 3.50 14.14
N GLN A 441 15.62 2.73 13.65
CA GLN A 441 16.30 2.98 12.37
C GLN A 441 15.31 2.94 11.19
N MET A 442 14.32 2.06 11.25
CA MET A 442 13.26 1.98 10.24
C MET A 442 12.36 3.23 10.32
N ALA A 443 11.99 3.67 11.54
CA ALA A 443 11.22 4.90 11.71
C ALA A 443 11.96 6.14 11.18
N ASP A 444 13.28 6.21 11.34
CA ASP A 444 14.10 7.29 10.78
C ASP A 444 14.02 7.34 9.25
N GLU A 445 13.87 6.19 8.58
CA GLU A 445 13.68 6.16 7.12
C GLU A 445 12.29 6.64 6.71
N PHE A 446 11.23 6.24 7.43
CA PHE A 446 9.90 6.79 7.23
C PHE A 446 9.87 8.31 7.45
N ALA A 447 10.54 8.80 8.49
CA ALA A 447 10.58 10.23 8.83
C ALA A 447 11.30 11.10 7.79
N ARG A 448 12.14 10.52 6.92
CA ARG A 448 12.79 11.24 5.80
C ARG A 448 11.86 11.49 4.63
N ILE A 449 10.73 10.79 4.57
CA ILE A 449 9.77 10.90 3.48
C ILE A 449 8.59 11.75 3.95
N ASP A 450 8.41 12.91 3.33
CA ASP A 450 7.16 13.65 3.46
C ASP A 450 6.12 13.00 2.53
N THR A 451 5.43 11.99 3.06
CA THR A 451 4.43 11.19 2.33
C THR A 451 3.39 12.05 1.61
N ARG A 452 2.94 13.14 2.24
CA ARG A 452 1.98 14.05 1.61
C ARG A 452 2.58 14.74 0.39
N SER A 453 3.75 15.34 0.54
CA SER A 453 4.43 16.05 -0.55
C SER A 453 4.81 15.11 -1.69
N GLU A 454 5.29 13.90 -1.38
CA GLU A 454 5.63 12.89 -2.39
C GLU A 454 4.41 12.47 -3.20
N ILE A 455 3.28 12.12 -2.56
CA ILE A 455 2.04 11.75 -3.24
C ILE A 455 1.58 12.86 -4.18
N LEU A 456 1.55 14.10 -3.70
CA LEU A 456 1.12 15.25 -4.49
C LEU A 456 2.06 15.51 -5.66
N SER A 457 3.37 15.41 -5.45
CA SER A 457 4.40 15.61 -6.47
C SER A 457 4.24 14.58 -7.59
N ILE A 458 4.10 13.28 -7.26
CA ILE A 458 3.94 12.20 -8.24
C ILE A 458 2.69 12.41 -9.08
N ILE A 459 1.54 12.67 -8.43
CA ILE A 459 0.26 12.88 -9.13
C ILE A 459 0.35 14.10 -10.06
N ASN A 460 0.91 15.22 -9.59
CA ASN A 460 1.10 16.40 -10.42
C ASN A 460 2.02 16.12 -11.60
N GLN A 461 3.14 15.41 -11.38
CA GLN A 461 4.12 15.12 -12.43
C GLN A 461 3.52 14.27 -13.57
N VAL A 462 2.73 13.23 -13.26
CA VAL A 462 2.11 12.40 -14.32
C VAL A 462 1.08 13.18 -15.12
N VAL A 463 0.32 14.09 -14.48
CA VAL A 463 -0.64 14.97 -15.17
C VAL A 463 0.08 15.96 -16.08
N VAL A 464 1.16 16.58 -15.61
CA VAL A 464 1.97 17.50 -16.42
C VAL A 464 2.60 16.76 -17.63
N ASN A 465 3.21 15.61 -17.39
CA ASN A 465 3.82 14.80 -18.45
C ASN A 465 2.82 14.41 -19.54
N GLN A 466 1.60 14.04 -19.14
CA GLN A 466 0.53 13.71 -20.10
C GLN A 466 0.14 14.92 -20.94
N ARG A 467 -0.02 16.10 -20.33
CA ARG A 467 -0.37 17.34 -21.05
C ARG A 467 0.71 17.75 -22.05
N VAL A 468 1.99 17.61 -21.68
CA VAL A 468 3.13 17.87 -22.55
C VAL A 468 3.16 16.91 -23.74
N ALA A 469 2.94 15.62 -23.51
CA ALA A 469 2.88 14.61 -24.58
C ALA A 469 1.76 14.89 -25.58
N LEU A 470 0.54 15.20 -25.09
CA LEU A 470 -0.60 15.55 -25.93
C LEU A 470 -0.36 16.82 -26.77
N TRP A 471 0.31 17.82 -26.19
CA TRP A 471 0.67 19.05 -26.91
C TRP A 471 1.70 18.76 -28.03
N ALA A 472 2.72 17.94 -27.77
CA ALA A 472 3.72 17.56 -28.77
C ALA A 472 3.07 16.83 -29.96
N ASP A 473 2.13 15.91 -29.70
CA ASP A 473 1.38 15.21 -30.75
C ASP A 473 0.55 16.17 -31.63
N THR A 474 -0.06 17.18 -31.03
CA THR A 474 -0.85 18.18 -31.79
C THR A 474 0.01 19.08 -32.68
N VAL A 475 1.20 19.46 -32.21
CA VAL A 475 2.14 20.29 -32.96
C VAL A 475 2.73 19.51 -34.17
N THR A 476 3.06 18.24 -33.99
CA THR A 476 3.60 17.38 -35.06
C THR A 476 2.57 17.05 -36.13
N THR A 477 1.28 16.96 -35.76
CA THR A 477 0.18 16.69 -36.71
C THR A 477 -0.30 17.92 -37.46
N SER A 478 -0.03 19.14 -36.94
CA SER A 478 -0.44 20.43 -37.54
C SER A 478 0.63 21.11 -38.39
N GLY A 479 1.76 20.45 -38.66
CA GLY A 479 2.81 20.97 -39.56
C GLY A 479 2.29 21.25 -40.98
N PRO A 480 2.74 22.33 -41.67
CA PRO A 480 2.18 22.73 -42.94
C PRO A 480 2.38 21.64 -44.00
N ARG A 481 1.29 21.10 -44.53
CA ARG A 481 1.31 20.31 -45.78
C ARG A 481 1.81 21.25 -46.87
N ARG A 482 3.11 21.19 -47.16
CA ARG A 482 3.67 21.81 -48.39
C ARG A 482 2.97 21.19 -49.59
N ALA A 483 2.06 21.94 -50.18
CA ALA A 483 1.52 21.62 -51.48
C ALA A 483 2.68 21.60 -52.49
N ILE A 484 3.12 20.43 -52.90
CA ILE A 484 3.98 20.26 -54.05
C ILE A 484 3.10 20.59 -55.25
N ARG A 485 3.18 21.84 -55.73
CA ARG A 485 2.69 22.20 -57.07
C ARG A 485 3.67 21.56 -58.06
N GLN A 486 3.23 20.52 -58.73
CA GLN A 486 3.86 20.08 -59.98
C GLN A 486 3.69 21.17 -61.03
N ARG A 487 4.80 21.60 -61.64
CA ARG A 487 4.88 22.24 -62.93
C ARG A 487 5.54 21.29 -63.88
#